data_b1916316d8367caf225fae368dcd535b
#
_entry.id   b1916316d8367caf225fae368dcd535b
#
_cell.length_a   1.000
_cell.length_b   1.000
_cell.length_c   1.000
_cell.angle_alpha   90.00
_cell.angle_beta   90.00
_cell.angle_gamma   90.00
#
_symmetry.space_group_name_H-M   'P 1'
#
loop_
_entity.id
_entity.type
_entity.pdbx_description
1 polymer ?
#
loop_
_entity_poly.entity_id
_entity_poly.type
_entity_poly.pdbx_seq_one_letter_code
_entity_poly.pdbx_strand_id
1 'polypeptide(L)'
;RQDLRAAEDALWRWMTAAALVRARGDGGVVMVVAESTIPTVQSLIRWDPVGHAEAELAARAEVGLPPSVHMAAIDGAAEAVSALLDEVRLPDGADVLGPVDLPPGVRRPAGTPPDVPVTRMLVRVPREHGLTLASALRRGVGVLSARQNTEPVRVQVDPLHIG
;
A
#
# COMPACT_ATOMS: atom_id res chain seq x y z
N ARG A 1 4.96 9.20 -8.07
CA ARG A 1 4.96 8.29 -6.92
C ARG A 1 3.51 7.94 -6.62
N GLN A 2 3.13 6.72 -6.91
CA GLN A 2 1.79 6.21 -6.58
C GLN A 2 1.78 5.82 -5.09
N ASP A 3 1.61 6.81 -4.25
CA ASP A 3 1.48 6.64 -2.81
C ASP A 3 -0.02 6.74 -2.47
N LEU A 4 -0.59 5.65 -2.00
CA LEU A 4 -2.01 5.58 -1.63
C LEU A 4 -2.39 6.58 -0.54
N ARG A 5 -1.43 7.06 0.24
CA ARG A 5 -1.66 7.98 1.35
C ARG A 5 -1.36 9.43 1.02
N ALA A 6 -0.94 9.74 -0.21
CA ALA A 6 -0.50 11.09 -0.57
C ALA A 6 -1.57 12.17 -0.30
N ALA A 7 -2.83 11.90 -0.63
CA ALA A 7 -3.94 12.83 -0.42
C ALA A 7 -4.26 13.00 1.08
N GLU A 8 -4.30 11.90 1.84
CA GLU A 8 -4.52 11.91 3.29
C GLU A 8 -3.40 12.66 4.02
N ASP A 9 -2.14 12.34 3.68
CA ASP A 9 -0.96 12.97 4.29
C ASP A 9 -0.90 14.47 3.96
N ALA A 10 -1.26 14.86 2.74
CA ALA A 10 -1.34 16.26 2.35
C ALA A 10 -2.40 17.00 3.17
N LEU A 11 -3.63 16.48 3.22
CA LEU A 11 -4.71 17.09 3.98
C LEU A 11 -4.36 17.22 5.46
N TRP A 12 -3.83 16.15 6.06
CA TRP A 12 -3.42 16.16 7.47
C TRP A 12 -2.37 17.24 7.75
N ARG A 13 -1.33 17.34 6.92
CA ARG A 13 -0.27 18.36 7.06
C ARG A 13 -0.82 19.78 6.92
N TRP A 14 -1.69 20.01 5.94
CA TRP A 14 -2.27 21.32 5.68
C TRP A 14 -3.22 21.73 6.81
N MET A 15 -4.05 20.80 7.31
CA MET A 15 -4.93 21.06 8.46
C MET A 15 -4.12 21.33 9.74
N THR A 16 -3.05 20.56 9.96
CA THR A 16 -2.15 20.79 11.10
C THR A 16 -1.50 22.18 11.03
N ALA A 17 -1.01 22.59 9.88
CA ALA A 17 -0.44 23.92 9.67
C ALA A 17 -1.51 25.03 9.87
N ALA A 18 -2.70 24.83 9.32
CA ALA A 18 -3.82 25.78 9.47
C ALA A 18 -4.29 25.91 10.93
N ALA A 19 -4.21 24.84 11.71
CA ALA A 19 -4.57 24.88 13.15
C ALA A 19 -3.61 25.72 14.01
N LEU A 20 -2.44 26.08 13.52
CA LEU A 20 -1.50 26.98 14.20
C LEU A 20 -1.89 28.46 14.08
N VAL A 21 -2.81 28.79 13.18
CA VAL A 21 -3.29 30.15 12.98
C VAL A 21 -4.31 30.51 14.07
N ARG A 22 -4.34 31.78 14.47
CA ARG A 22 -5.34 32.28 15.41
C ARG A 22 -6.76 32.00 14.91
N ALA A 23 -7.71 31.92 15.83
CA ALA A 23 -9.11 31.72 15.47
C ALA A 23 -9.61 32.85 14.55
N ARG A 24 -10.57 32.52 13.68
CA ARG A 24 -11.16 33.50 12.74
C ARG A 24 -11.66 34.78 13.44
N GLY A 25 -12.25 34.64 14.61
CA GLY A 25 -12.71 35.78 15.42
C GLY A 25 -11.58 36.71 15.85
N ASP A 26 -10.36 36.24 15.94
CA ASP A 26 -9.15 36.98 16.28
C ASP A 26 -8.33 37.40 15.04
N GLY A 27 -8.97 37.37 13.86
CA GLY A 27 -8.37 37.82 12.61
C GLY A 27 -7.41 36.77 11.95
N GLY A 28 -7.48 35.52 12.37
CA GLY A 28 -6.71 34.44 11.73
C GLY A 28 -7.18 34.17 10.31
N VAL A 29 -6.23 34.07 9.36
CA VAL A 29 -6.49 33.78 7.95
C VAL A 29 -5.50 32.74 7.46
N VAL A 30 -5.99 31.74 6.74
CA VAL A 30 -5.19 30.76 5.98
C VAL A 30 -5.46 31.00 4.50
N MET A 31 -4.41 31.25 3.73
CA MET A 31 -4.52 31.40 2.29
C MET A 31 -3.97 30.17 1.61
N VAL A 32 -4.76 29.54 0.75
CA VAL A 32 -4.37 28.38 -0.04
C VAL A 32 -4.22 28.83 -1.50
N VAL A 33 -3.02 28.63 -2.07
CA VAL A 33 -2.74 28.88 -3.47
C VAL A 33 -2.59 27.54 -4.18
N ALA A 34 -3.67 27.08 -4.76
CA ALA A 34 -3.73 25.78 -5.45
C ALA A 34 -4.90 25.79 -6.44
N GLU A 35 -4.92 24.78 -7.32
CA GLU A 35 -6.05 24.54 -8.20
C GLU A 35 -7.28 24.16 -7.37
N SER A 36 -8.36 24.92 -7.52
CA SER A 36 -9.56 24.77 -6.68
C SER A 36 -10.37 23.49 -6.92
N THR A 37 -10.12 22.81 -8.04
CA THR A 37 -10.79 21.56 -8.41
C THR A 37 -10.21 20.33 -7.70
N ILE A 38 -9.06 20.45 -7.04
CA ILE A 38 -8.41 19.35 -6.34
C ILE A 38 -9.28 18.94 -5.12
N PRO A 39 -9.76 17.68 -5.03
CA PRO A 39 -10.64 17.25 -3.94
C PRO A 39 -10.07 17.51 -2.54
N THR A 40 -8.77 17.26 -2.34
CA THR A 40 -8.06 17.49 -1.07
C THR A 40 -8.07 18.97 -0.66
N VAL A 41 -7.94 19.90 -1.64
CA VAL A 41 -8.02 21.34 -1.41
C VAL A 41 -9.44 21.73 -0.99
N GLN A 42 -10.45 21.16 -1.63
CA GLN A 42 -11.85 21.38 -1.28
C GLN A 42 -12.17 20.89 0.14
N SER A 43 -11.62 19.75 0.55
CA SER A 43 -11.78 19.22 1.89
C SER A 43 -11.10 20.09 2.94
N LEU A 44 -9.93 20.64 2.63
CA LEU A 44 -9.25 21.63 3.49
C LEU A 44 -10.10 22.89 3.68
N ILE A 45 -10.65 23.47 2.59
CA ILE A 45 -11.48 24.70 2.63
C ILE A 45 -12.74 24.49 3.47
N ARG A 46 -13.37 23.31 3.36
CA ARG A 46 -14.57 22.96 4.13
C ARG A 46 -14.25 22.50 5.55
N TRP A 47 -12.98 22.28 5.88
CA TRP A 47 -12.53 21.66 7.12
C TRP A 47 -13.17 20.30 7.35
N ASP A 48 -13.24 19.47 6.29
CA ASP A 48 -13.96 18.21 6.26
C ASP A 48 -13.03 17.02 6.01
N PRO A 49 -12.28 16.56 7.03
CA PRO A 49 -11.44 15.36 6.89
C PRO A 49 -12.27 14.07 6.81
N VAL A 50 -13.48 14.06 7.36
CA VAL A 50 -14.34 12.87 7.37
C VAL A 50 -14.85 12.61 5.96
N GLY A 51 -15.46 13.59 5.32
CA GLY A 51 -15.93 13.46 3.93
C GLY A 51 -14.78 13.16 2.95
N HIS A 52 -13.56 13.67 3.22
CA HIS A 52 -12.38 13.29 2.44
C HIS A 52 -12.06 11.79 2.58
N ALA A 53 -12.04 11.29 3.82
CA ALA A 53 -11.75 9.87 4.09
C ALA A 53 -12.81 8.94 3.49
N GLU A 54 -14.09 9.32 3.56
CA GLU A 54 -15.19 8.57 2.95
C GLU A 54 -15.08 8.52 1.41
N ALA A 55 -14.75 9.63 0.77
CA ALA A 55 -14.55 9.71 -0.67
C ALA A 55 -13.34 8.86 -1.13
N GLU A 56 -12.21 8.94 -0.41
CA GLU A 56 -11.03 8.12 -0.66
C GLU A 56 -11.34 6.62 -0.49
N LEU A 57 -12.08 6.25 0.56
CA LEU A 57 -12.48 4.86 0.79
C LEU A 57 -13.37 4.33 -0.34
N ALA A 58 -14.35 5.11 -0.78
CA ALA A 58 -15.23 4.75 -1.88
C ALA A 58 -14.43 4.54 -3.19
N ALA A 59 -13.56 5.48 -3.54
CA ALA A 59 -12.72 5.38 -4.73
C ALA A 59 -11.79 4.14 -4.69
N ARG A 60 -11.23 3.82 -3.52
CA ARG A 60 -10.38 2.63 -3.36
C ARG A 60 -11.18 1.34 -3.42
N ALA A 61 -12.42 1.34 -2.92
CA ALA A 61 -13.31 0.18 -3.02
C ALA A 61 -13.66 -0.15 -4.47
N GLU A 62 -13.90 0.85 -5.31
CA GLU A 62 -14.21 0.67 -6.74
C GLU A 62 -13.10 -0.05 -7.50
N VAL A 63 -11.84 0.21 -7.14
CA VAL A 63 -10.67 -0.39 -7.82
C VAL A 63 -10.02 -1.53 -7.03
N GLY A 64 -10.61 -1.92 -5.90
CA GLY A 64 -10.09 -3.03 -5.08
C GLY A 64 -8.72 -2.73 -4.46
N LEU A 65 -8.56 -1.53 -3.87
CA LEU A 65 -7.34 -1.13 -3.18
C LEU A 65 -7.53 -1.05 -1.65
N PRO A 66 -6.46 -1.19 -0.85
CA PRO A 66 -6.53 -1.01 0.59
C PRO A 66 -7.08 0.38 0.98
N PRO A 67 -7.90 0.48 2.03
CA PRO A 67 -8.21 -0.55 3.03
C PRO A 67 -9.48 -1.37 2.73
N SER A 68 -10.08 -1.26 1.53
CA SER A 68 -11.26 -2.04 1.16
C SER A 68 -10.95 -3.53 0.95
N VAL A 69 -9.71 -3.86 0.67
CA VAL A 69 -9.14 -5.20 0.56
C VAL A 69 -7.87 -5.29 1.39
N HIS A 70 -7.39 -6.51 1.68
CA HIS A 70 -6.02 -6.73 2.13
C HIS A 70 -5.12 -7.09 0.96
N MET A 71 -3.88 -6.63 1.01
CA MET A 71 -2.87 -6.95 0.00
C MET A 71 -1.59 -7.48 0.64
N ALA A 72 -0.88 -8.33 -0.10
CA ALA A 72 0.48 -8.71 0.23
C ALA A 72 1.39 -8.42 -0.97
N ALA A 73 2.54 -7.82 -0.72
CA ALA A 73 3.62 -7.72 -1.70
C ALA A 73 4.62 -8.84 -1.47
N ILE A 74 5.01 -9.50 -2.56
CA ILE A 74 5.99 -10.58 -2.58
C ILE A 74 7.11 -10.13 -3.51
N ASP A 75 8.26 -9.81 -2.93
CA ASP A 75 9.44 -9.32 -3.65
C ASP A 75 10.49 -10.42 -3.71
N GLY A 76 11.08 -10.65 -4.86
CA GLY A 76 12.12 -11.66 -5.06
C GLY A 76 12.52 -11.86 -6.52
N ALA A 77 13.47 -12.74 -6.77
CA ALA A 77 13.69 -13.25 -8.11
C ALA A 77 12.43 -13.95 -8.63
N ALA A 78 12.18 -13.89 -9.94
CA ALA A 78 10.94 -14.38 -10.53
C ALA A 78 10.67 -15.85 -10.17
N GLU A 79 11.71 -16.69 -10.20
CA GLU A 79 11.63 -18.11 -9.88
C GLU A 79 11.30 -18.35 -8.40
N ALA A 80 11.88 -17.55 -7.49
CA ALA A 80 11.62 -17.67 -6.05
C ALA A 80 10.20 -17.23 -5.69
N VAL A 81 9.70 -16.19 -6.35
CA VAL A 81 8.32 -15.71 -6.17
C VAL A 81 7.32 -16.73 -6.72
N SER A 82 7.59 -17.30 -7.90
CA SER A 82 6.77 -18.38 -8.48
C SER A 82 6.73 -19.60 -7.55
N ALA A 83 7.89 -20.06 -7.08
CA ALA A 83 7.97 -21.18 -6.15
C ALA A 83 7.18 -20.95 -4.85
N LEU A 84 7.15 -19.71 -4.34
CA LEU A 84 6.33 -19.38 -3.19
C LEU A 84 4.83 -19.44 -3.51
N LEU A 85 4.42 -18.90 -4.65
CA LEU A 85 3.01 -18.90 -5.05
C LEU A 85 2.50 -20.33 -5.32
N ASP A 86 3.35 -21.21 -5.88
CA ASP A 86 3.04 -22.62 -6.12
C ASP A 86 2.89 -23.42 -4.80
N GLU A 87 3.67 -23.05 -3.77
CA GLU A 87 3.62 -23.70 -2.45
C GLU A 87 2.41 -23.26 -1.63
N VAL A 88 1.89 -22.04 -1.88
CA VAL A 88 0.86 -21.42 -1.04
C VAL A 88 -0.53 -21.67 -1.61
N ARG A 89 -1.40 -22.29 -0.81
CA ARG A 89 -2.82 -22.30 -1.11
C ARG A 89 -3.41 -20.94 -0.75
N LEU A 90 -3.66 -20.12 -1.76
CA LEU A 90 -4.29 -18.82 -1.61
C LEU A 90 -5.76 -18.96 -1.18
N PRO A 91 -6.29 -18.01 -0.39
CA PRO A 91 -7.72 -17.97 -0.02
C PRO A 91 -8.63 -17.76 -1.23
N ASP A 92 -9.91 -18.09 -1.05
CA ASP A 92 -10.92 -17.83 -2.07
C ASP A 92 -11.02 -16.33 -2.37
N GLY A 93 -11.23 -15.99 -3.63
CA GLY A 93 -11.28 -14.60 -4.08
C GLY A 93 -9.92 -13.88 -4.10
N ALA A 94 -8.81 -14.62 -4.00
CA ALA A 94 -7.49 -14.03 -4.17
C ALA A 94 -7.21 -13.72 -5.64
N ASP A 95 -6.73 -12.49 -5.88
CA ASP A 95 -6.18 -12.06 -7.16
C ASP A 95 -4.67 -11.89 -7.06
N VAL A 96 -3.93 -12.41 -8.04
CA VAL A 96 -2.50 -12.24 -8.17
C VAL A 96 -2.21 -11.25 -9.29
N LEU A 97 -1.52 -10.16 -8.97
CA LEU A 97 -1.26 -9.04 -9.85
C LEU A 97 0.25 -8.86 -10.04
N GLY A 98 0.64 -8.52 -11.25
CA GLY A 98 2.05 -8.31 -11.61
C GLY A 98 2.53 -9.32 -12.67
N PRO A 99 3.83 -9.50 -12.87
CA PRO A 99 4.91 -8.83 -12.12
C PRO A 99 5.02 -7.34 -12.40
N VAL A 100 5.47 -6.59 -11.39
CA VAL A 100 5.81 -5.17 -11.51
C VAL A 100 7.23 -4.94 -10.99
N ASP A 101 7.84 -3.84 -11.40
CA ASP A 101 9.14 -3.44 -10.88
C ASP A 101 9.06 -3.11 -9.39
N LEU A 102 10.16 -3.35 -8.68
CA LEU A 102 10.25 -2.97 -7.28
C LEU A 102 10.20 -1.43 -7.15
N PRO A 103 9.27 -0.87 -6.34
CA PRO A 103 9.14 0.57 -6.21
C PRO A 103 10.44 1.23 -5.73
N PRO A 104 10.75 2.46 -6.19
CA PRO A 104 11.93 3.19 -5.75
C PRO A 104 11.99 3.36 -4.23
N GLY A 105 13.13 3.01 -3.63
CA GLY A 105 13.37 3.10 -2.19
C GLY A 105 12.87 1.90 -1.39
N VAL A 106 12.25 0.91 -2.00
CA VAL A 106 11.94 -0.36 -1.36
C VAL A 106 13.20 -1.22 -1.32
N ARG A 107 13.50 -1.79 -0.15
CA ARG A 107 14.67 -2.67 0.02
C ARG A 107 14.44 -3.99 -0.71
N ARG A 108 15.48 -4.45 -1.40
CA ARG A 108 15.53 -5.80 -1.95
C ARG A 108 15.49 -6.85 -0.82
N PRO A 109 15.03 -8.08 -1.10
CA PRO A 109 15.15 -9.17 -0.13
C PRO A 109 16.60 -9.35 0.32
N ALA A 110 16.80 -9.55 1.63
CA ALA A 110 18.14 -9.75 2.17
C ALA A 110 18.77 -11.04 1.61
N GLY A 111 20.03 -10.95 1.17
CA GLY A 111 20.73 -12.09 0.58
C GLY A 111 20.56 -12.26 -0.94
N THR A 112 19.71 -11.45 -1.61
CA THR A 112 19.63 -11.48 -3.07
C THR A 112 20.86 -10.80 -3.67
N PRO A 113 21.60 -11.49 -4.58
CA PRO A 113 22.73 -10.90 -5.28
C PRO A 113 22.35 -9.64 -6.04
N PRO A 114 23.24 -8.64 -6.16
CA PRO A 114 22.91 -7.35 -6.79
C PRO A 114 22.58 -7.46 -8.29
N ASP A 115 23.10 -8.45 -8.96
CA ASP A 115 22.90 -8.75 -10.38
C ASP A 115 21.60 -9.52 -10.68
N VAL A 116 20.95 -10.10 -9.67
CA VAL A 116 19.71 -10.83 -9.86
C VAL A 116 18.53 -9.84 -9.95
N PRO A 117 17.74 -9.83 -11.03
CA PRO A 117 16.56 -9.00 -11.13
C PRO A 117 15.54 -9.34 -10.03
N VAL A 118 15.00 -8.32 -9.38
CA VAL A 118 13.94 -8.47 -8.37
C VAL A 118 12.67 -7.86 -8.89
N THR A 119 11.61 -8.64 -8.88
CA THR A 119 10.26 -8.23 -9.24
C THR A 119 9.34 -8.28 -8.03
N ARG A 120 8.21 -7.64 -8.14
CA ARG A 120 7.14 -7.66 -7.15
C ARG A 120 5.90 -8.32 -7.72
N MET A 121 5.36 -9.27 -7.00
CA MET A 121 3.98 -9.73 -7.19
C MET A 121 3.11 -9.20 -6.06
N LEU A 122 1.88 -8.86 -6.38
CA LEU A 122 0.88 -8.44 -5.39
C LEU A 122 -0.22 -9.49 -5.33
N VAL A 123 -0.61 -9.87 -4.13
CA VAL A 123 -1.77 -10.73 -3.90
C VAL A 123 -2.78 -9.91 -3.12
N ARG A 124 -3.98 -9.74 -3.65
CA ARG A 124 -5.08 -9.09 -2.93
C ARG A 124 -6.18 -10.08 -2.60
N VAL A 125 -6.84 -9.87 -1.48
CA VAL A 125 -7.96 -10.69 -1.00
C VAL A 125 -9.05 -9.83 -0.39
N PRO A 126 -10.31 -10.29 -0.36
CA PRO A 126 -11.37 -9.69 0.45
C PRO A 126 -10.92 -9.53 1.91
N ARG A 127 -11.46 -8.52 2.60
CA ARG A 127 -11.02 -8.17 3.97
C ARG A 127 -11.10 -9.33 4.95
N GLU A 128 -12.13 -10.16 4.87
CA GLU A 128 -12.33 -11.34 5.70
C GLU A 128 -11.21 -12.38 5.57
N HIS A 129 -10.47 -12.36 4.46
CA HIS A 129 -9.41 -13.33 4.18
C HIS A 129 -7.99 -12.83 4.48
N GLY A 130 -7.81 -11.61 5.02
CA GLY A 130 -6.50 -11.03 5.28
C GLY A 130 -5.61 -11.87 6.21
N LEU A 131 -6.15 -12.37 7.32
CA LEU A 131 -5.41 -13.25 8.24
C LEU A 131 -5.09 -14.60 7.62
N THR A 132 -5.99 -15.14 6.80
CA THR A 132 -5.78 -16.41 6.08
C THR A 132 -4.64 -16.26 5.08
N LEU A 133 -4.62 -15.17 4.31
CA LEU A 133 -3.52 -14.84 3.38
C LEU A 133 -2.18 -14.71 4.13
N ALA A 134 -2.14 -13.90 5.19
CA ALA A 134 -0.92 -13.69 5.97
C ALA A 134 -0.36 -15.01 6.53
N SER A 135 -1.25 -15.88 7.05
CA SER A 135 -0.88 -17.18 7.60
C SER A 135 -0.39 -18.15 6.52
N ALA A 136 -1.03 -18.14 5.35
CA ALA A 136 -0.65 -18.99 4.22
C ALA A 136 0.74 -18.60 3.68
N LEU A 137 0.98 -17.30 3.45
CA LEU A 137 2.27 -16.79 2.99
C LEU A 137 3.38 -17.06 4.00
N ARG A 138 3.13 -16.86 5.29
CA ARG A 138 4.11 -17.16 6.35
C ARG A 138 4.51 -18.64 6.35
N ARG A 139 3.56 -19.55 6.21
CA ARG A 139 3.85 -21.00 6.11
C ARG A 139 4.65 -21.32 4.87
N GLY A 140 4.27 -20.79 3.71
CA GLY A 140 4.98 -21.00 2.45
C GLY A 140 6.44 -20.54 2.52
N VAL A 141 6.68 -19.35 3.07
CA VAL A 141 8.07 -18.86 3.30
C VAL A 141 8.83 -19.80 4.21
N GLY A 142 8.21 -20.33 5.28
CA GLY A 142 8.84 -21.29 6.17
C GLY A 142 9.24 -22.60 5.46
N VAL A 143 8.36 -23.12 4.60
CA VAL A 143 8.64 -24.33 3.80
C VAL A 143 9.81 -24.09 2.83
N LEU A 144 9.81 -22.98 2.09
CA LEU A 144 10.89 -22.66 1.16
C LEU A 144 12.22 -22.46 1.89
N SER A 145 12.23 -21.76 3.03
CA SER A 145 13.42 -21.56 3.84
C SER A 145 14.02 -22.89 4.33
N ALA A 146 13.19 -23.88 4.64
CA ALA A 146 13.65 -25.20 5.06
C ALA A 146 14.31 -26.02 3.92
N ARG A 147 14.00 -25.72 2.66
CA ARG A 147 14.56 -26.41 1.48
C ARG A 147 15.99 -25.96 1.12
N GLN A 148 16.53 -24.92 1.75
CA GLN A 148 17.91 -24.39 1.65
C GLN A 148 18.43 -24.05 0.22
N ASN A 149 17.62 -24.17 -0.81
CA ASN A 149 18.03 -24.04 -2.21
C ASN A 149 17.18 -23.00 -2.98
N THR A 150 16.50 -22.11 -2.27
CA THR A 150 15.64 -21.11 -2.88
C THR A 150 16.18 -19.72 -2.56
N GLU A 151 16.24 -18.86 -3.57
CA GLU A 151 16.58 -17.45 -3.35
C GLU A 151 15.58 -16.78 -2.39
N PRO A 152 16.04 -15.78 -1.63
CA PRO A 152 15.21 -15.16 -0.61
C PRO A 152 14.03 -14.40 -1.23
N VAL A 153 12.86 -14.54 -0.61
CA VAL A 153 11.69 -13.74 -0.88
C VAL A 153 11.35 -12.87 0.32
N ARG A 154 10.86 -11.67 0.06
CA ARG A 154 10.34 -10.78 1.08
C ARG A 154 8.82 -10.70 0.92
N VAL A 155 8.09 -10.98 1.98
CA VAL A 155 6.64 -10.83 2.04
C VAL A 155 6.31 -9.67 2.96
N GLN A 156 5.45 -8.77 2.49
CA GLN A 156 4.95 -7.65 3.28
C GLN A 156 3.43 -7.59 3.13
N VAL A 157 2.72 -7.73 4.24
CA VAL A 157 1.26 -7.59 4.29
C VAL A 157 0.91 -6.10 4.42
N ASP A 158 -0.11 -5.67 3.70
CA ASP A 158 -0.59 -4.29 3.60
C ASP A 158 0.55 -3.28 3.36
N PRO A 159 1.30 -3.42 2.24
CA PRO A 159 2.42 -2.55 1.94
C PRO A 159 1.95 -1.10 1.74
N LEU A 160 2.72 -0.13 2.23
CA LEU A 160 2.44 1.29 2.02
C LEU A 160 2.64 1.72 0.56
N HIS A 161 3.53 1.03 -0.15
CA HIS A 161 3.86 1.28 -1.56
C HIS A 161 3.57 0.04 -2.36
N ILE A 162 2.66 0.14 -3.32
CA ILE A 162 2.23 -0.99 -4.17
C ILE A 162 2.87 -0.97 -5.55
N GLY A 163 3.27 0.17 -6.06
CA GLY A 163 3.96 0.31 -7.33
C GLY A 163 4.70 1.61 -7.48
#